data_5c2f3d71595a125a74c75abb930a96d4
#
_entry.id   5c2f3d71595a125a74c75abb930a96d4
#
_cell.length_a   1.000
_cell.length_b   1.000
_cell.length_c   1.000
_cell.angle_alpha   90.00
_cell.angle_beta   90.00
_cell.angle_gamma   90.00
#
_symmetry.space_group_name_H-M   'P 1'
#
loop_
_entity.id
_entity.type
_entity.pdbx_description
1 polymer ?
#
loop_
_entity_poly.entity_id
_entity_poly.type
_entity_poly.pdbx_seq_one_letter_code
_entity_poly.pdbx_strand_id
1 'polypeptide(L)'
;EMPLDKLFIKPDLSFYNRQSQLYPLSMIYSDSKKMHTLVTAPTGAGKTDFLLRRCRGRVFYTLPFQASINAMYDRIKGDLSDTDAQVYLLHAASNLKVKDGTVEESIMQRHVGASVKVLTPHQMASVVFGIKGYEAMAMDLRGCDVILDEIHTYSDVMQSIVLRIIEILVALDCRVHVGTATMPTVLYEKILELL
;
A
#
# COMPACT_ATOMS: atom_id res chain seq x y z
N GLU A 1 -19.92 8.07 13.62
CA GLU A 1 -18.58 7.68 14.11
C GLU A 1 -17.52 8.25 13.19
N MET A 2 -16.52 8.90 13.78
CA MET A 2 -15.39 9.46 13.01
C MET A 2 -14.52 8.30 12.51
N PRO A 3 -14.19 8.23 11.21
CA PRO A 3 -13.26 7.21 10.71
C PRO A 3 -11.93 7.29 11.44
N LEU A 4 -11.35 6.15 11.82
CA LEU A 4 -10.05 6.08 12.51
C LEU A 4 -8.94 6.81 11.72
N ASP A 5 -9.02 6.82 10.39
CA ASP A 5 -8.11 7.56 9.52
C ASP A 5 -8.02 9.06 9.85
N LYS A 6 -9.08 9.64 10.42
CA LYS A 6 -9.08 11.07 10.83
C LYS A 6 -8.43 11.32 12.18
N LEU A 7 -8.19 10.29 12.97
CA LEU A 7 -7.61 10.39 14.32
C LEU A 7 -6.08 10.36 14.30
N PHE A 8 -5.47 9.88 13.24
CA PHE A 8 -4.03 9.65 13.14
C PHE A 8 -3.35 10.60 12.17
N ILE A 9 -2.04 10.76 12.35
CA ILE A 9 -1.21 11.64 11.52
C ILE A 9 -1.13 11.08 10.11
N LYS A 10 -1.55 11.88 9.14
CA LYS A 10 -1.35 11.62 7.72
C LYS A 10 0.07 11.97 7.32
N PRO A 11 0.71 11.17 6.44
CA PRO A 11 2.04 11.52 5.95
C PRO A 11 1.98 12.77 5.07
N ASP A 12 2.97 13.65 5.21
CA ASP A 12 3.22 14.69 4.20
C ASP A 12 3.98 14.05 3.03
N LEU A 13 3.28 13.84 1.93
CA LEU A 13 3.82 13.21 0.72
C LEU A 13 4.27 14.22 -0.34
N SER A 14 4.39 15.50 0.01
CA SER A 14 4.82 16.58 -0.91
C SER A 14 6.21 16.33 -1.51
N PHE A 15 7.07 15.59 -0.82
CA PHE A 15 8.36 15.13 -1.33
C PHE A 15 8.25 14.46 -2.70
N TYR A 16 7.16 13.72 -2.97
CA TYR A 16 6.95 12.98 -4.20
C TYR A 16 6.36 13.82 -5.34
N ASN A 17 6.07 15.10 -5.11
CA ASN A 17 5.60 16.04 -6.15
C ASN A 17 6.74 16.58 -7.05
N ARG A 18 7.98 16.17 -6.80
CA ARG A 18 9.12 16.60 -7.59
C ARG A 18 9.01 16.17 -9.06
N GLN A 19 9.31 17.10 -9.95
CA GLN A 19 9.37 16.84 -11.37
C GLN A 19 10.81 16.48 -11.79
N SER A 20 10.93 15.54 -12.73
CA SER A 20 12.23 15.17 -13.29
C SER A 20 12.07 14.63 -14.71
N GLN A 21 12.85 15.14 -15.64
CA GLN A 21 12.85 14.64 -17.02
C GLN A 21 13.33 13.18 -17.11
N LEU A 22 14.06 12.69 -16.11
CA LEU A 22 14.51 11.29 -16.01
C LEU A 22 13.36 10.31 -15.71
N TYR A 23 12.26 10.82 -15.18
CA TYR A 23 11.12 10.00 -14.77
C TYR A 23 9.83 10.48 -15.46
N PRO A 24 9.46 9.89 -16.60
CA PRO A 24 8.33 10.36 -17.42
C PRO A 24 7.03 10.55 -16.63
N LEU A 25 6.74 9.66 -15.67
CA LEU A 25 5.53 9.77 -14.85
C LEU A 25 5.53 10.99 -13.92
N SER A 26 6.69 11.56 -13.59
CA SER A 26 6.78 12.76 -12.76
C SER A 26 6.22 14.00 -13.48
N MET A 27 6.19 13.97 -14.81
CA MET A 27 5.69 15.06 -15.66
C MET A 27 4.19 14.93 -15.94
N ILE A 28 3.56 13.80 -15.61
CA ILE A 28 2.15 13.57 -15.85
C ILE A 28 1.33 14.24 -14.74
N TYR A 29 0.47 15.16 -15.12
CA TYR A 29 -0.53 15.71 -14.23
C TYR A 29 -1.61 14.65 -13.98
N SER A 30 -1.89 14.36 -12.73
CA SER A 30 -2.97 13.45 -12.34
C SER A 30 -4.16 14.25 -11.81
N ASP A 31 -5.36 13.96 -12.31
CA ASP A 31 -6.59 14.58 -11.79
C ASP A 31 -6.76 14.22 -10.31
N SER A 32 -6.69 15.23 -9.46
CA SER A 32 -6.81 15.06 -8.02
C SER A 32 -8.19 14.63 -7.55
N LYS A 33 -9.22 14.75 -8.40
CA LYS A 33 -10.61 14.38 -8.06
C LYS A 33 -10.84 12.88 -8.12
N LYS A 34 -10.07 12.15 -8.91
CA LYS A 34 -10.17 10.69 -8.98
C LYS A 34 -9.62 10.05 -7.73
N MET A 35 -10.34 9.07 -7.20
CA MET A 35 -9.98 8.39 -5.94
C MET A 35 -8.93 7.31 -6.14
N HIS A 36 -9.05 6.55 -7.22
CA HIS A 36 -8.24 5.37 -7.48
C HIS A 36 -7.22 5.63 -8.62
N THR A 37 -6.21 4.79 -8.69
CA THR A 37 -5.16 4.89 -9.72
C THR A 37 -4.83 3.50 -10.26
N LEU A 38 -4.72 3.40 -11.57
CA LEU A 38 -4.16 2.25 -12.24
C LEU A 38 -3.08 2.74 -13.19
N VAL A 39 -1.82 2.35 -12.97
CA VAL A 39 -0.69 2.76 -13.78
C VAL A 39 0.09 1.56 -14.31
N THR A 40 0.24 1.52 -15.63
CA THR A 40 1.11 0.57 -16.32
C THR A 40 2.24 1.34 -16.95
N ALA A 41 3.46 1.10 -16.50
CA ALA A 41 4.65 1.77 -17.02
C ALA A 41 5.91 0.92 -16.73
N PRO A 42 6.94 1.01 -17.60
CA PRO A 42 8.16 0.24 -17.41
C PRO A 42 8.87 0.58 -16.10
N THR A 43 9.76 -0.31 -15.68
CA THR A 43 10.65 -0.06 -14.55
C THR A 43 11.49 1.20 -14.82
N GLY A 44 11.68 2.03 -13.81
CA GLY A 44 12.41 3.29 -13.93
C GLY A 44 11.58 4.48 -14.42
N ALA A 45 10.31 4.31 -14.79
CA ALA A 45 9.45 5.41 -15.23
C ALA A 45 8.97 6.35 -14.10
N GLY A 46 9.27 6.01 -12.84
CA GLY A 46 8.84 6.81 -11.66
C GLY A 46 7.49 6.38 -11.08
N LYS A 47 7.09 5.11 -11.27
CA LYS A 47 5.82 4.57 -10.74
C LYS A 47 5.65 4.79 -9.24
N THR A 48 6.67 4.48 -8.44
CA THR A 48 6.63 4.59 -6.98
C THR A 48 6.27 6.00 -6.53
N ASP A 49 6.98 7.00 -7.05
CA ASP A 49 6.73 8.41 -6.72
C ASP A 49 5.34 8.84 -7.21
N PHE A 50 4.92 8.37 -8.37
CA PHE A 50 3.58 8.65 -8.90
C PHE A 50 2.48 8.07 -8.02
N LEU A 51 2.60 6.81 -7.59
CA LEU A 51 1.62 6.17 -6.70
C LEU A 51 1.55 6.87 -5.33
N LEU A 52 2.70 7.18 -4.74
CA LEU A 52 2.76 7.90 -3.45
C LEU A 52 2.17 9.31 -3.57
N ARG A 53 2.45 10.02 -4.66
CA ARG A 53 1.89 11.35 -4.93
C ARG A 53 0.36 11.34 -5.04
N ARG A 54 -0.23 10.21 -5.43
CA ARG A 54 -1.68 10.04 -5.52
C ARG A 54 -2.35 9.82 -4.16
N CYS A 55 -1.60 9.42 -3.15
CA CYS A 55 -2.13 9.17 -1.82
C CYS A 55 -2.49 10.48 -1.11
N ARG A 56 -3.55 10.47 -0.30
CA ARG A 56 -4.08 11.63 0.42
C ARG A 56 -4.18 11.42 1.93
N GLY A 57 -4.08 10.17 2.37
CA GLY A 57 -4.18 9.77 3.76
C GLY A 57 -3.03 8.90 4.18
N ARG A 58 -3.26 8.11 5.22
CA ARG A 58 -2.30 7.09 5.64
C ARG A 58 -2.19 5.99 4.59
N VAL A 59 -1.01 5.40 4.46
CA VAL A 59 -0.66 4.53 3.33
C VAL A 59 -0.31 3.13 3.79
N PHE A 60 -0.89 2.13 3.13
CA PHE A 60 -0.44 0.74 3.15
C PHE A 60 0.25 0.45 1.81
N TYR A 61 1.57 0.29 1.83
CA TYR A 61 2.36 0.04 0.63
C TYR A 61 2.70 -1.44 0.51
N THR A 62 2.19 -2.10 -0.52
CA THR A 62 2.30 -3.55 -0.71
C THR A 62 3.24 -3.88 -1.86
N LEU A 63 4.26 -4.69 -1.58
CA LEU A 63 5.27 -5.18 -2.52
C LEU A 63 5.48 -6.70 -2.38
N PRO A 64 5.77 -7.43 -3.49
CA PRO A 64 5.78 -8.89 -3.50
C PRO A 64 6.98 -9.54 -2.81
N PHE A 65 8.15 -8.88 -2.81
CA PHE A 65 9.39 -9.50 -2.35
C PHE A 65 9.94 -8.84 -1.09
N GLN A 66 10.45 -9.66 -0.18
CA GLN A 66 11.00 -9.20 1.09
C GLN A 66 12.14 -8.18 0.93
N ALA A 67 13.05 -8.42 0.01
CA ALA A 67 14.15 -7.48 -0.26
C ALA A 67 13.64 -6.13 -0.76
N SER A 68 12.61 -6.14 -1.62
CA SER A 68 11.96 -4.93 -2.12
C SER A 68 11.21 -4.18 -1.02
N ILE A 69 10.60 -4.89 -0.07
CA ILE A 69 9.92 -4.31 1.09
C ILE A 69 10.91 -3.57 1.99
N ASN A 70 12.04 -4.19 2.31
CA ASN A 70 13.07 -3.55 3.12
C ASN A 70 13.62 -2.30 2.46
N ALA A 71 13.96 -2.40 1.17
CA ALA A 71 14.45 -1.26 0.40
C ALA A 71 13.41 -0.12 0.30
N MET A 72 12.14 -0.46 0.15
CA MET A 72 11.06 0.52 0.11
C MET A 72 10.82 1.18 1.47
N TYR A 73 10.86 0.40 2.54
CA TYR A 73 10.78 0.91 3.89
C TYR A 73 11.90 1.92 4.18
N ASP A 74 13.15 1.55 3.90
CA ASP A 74 14.31 2.42 4.11
C ASP A 74 14.21 3.70 3.28
N ARG A 75 13.77 3.57 2.04
CA ARG A 75 13.55 4.69 1.12
C ARG A 75 12.49 5.65 1.67
N ILE A 76 11.29 5.17 1.96
CA ILE A 76 10.18 6.02 2.43
C ILE A 76 10.54 6.66 3.78
N LYS A 77 11.18 5.91 4.67
CA LYS A 77 11.64 6.42 5.97
C LYS A 77 12.68 7.54 5.80
N GLY A 78 13.60 7.39 4.84
CA GLY A 78 14.57 8.42 4.50
C GLY A 78 13.91 9.65 3.85
N ASP A 79 13.03 9.43 2.87
CA ASP A 79 12.32 10.49 2.14
C ASP A 79 11.43 11.35 3.06
N LEU A 80 10.88 10.76 4.14
CA LEU A 80 9.99 11.42 5.10
C LEU A 80 10.66 11.77 6.43
N SER A 81 11.99 11.69 6.52
CA SER A 81 12.74 11.89 7.77
C SER A 81 12.54 13.26 8.40
N ASP A 82 12.26 14.29 7.59
CA ASP A 82 12.04 15.67 8.03
C ASP A 82 10.56 15.96 8.37
N THR A 83 9.73 14.93 8.44
CA THR A 83 8.31 15.03 8.76
C THR A 83 7.96 14.24 10.02
N ASP A 84 6.75 14.45 10.55
CA ASP A 84 6.22 13.67 11.70
C ASP A 84 5.70 12.29 11.29
N ALA A 85 5.94 11.85 10.06
CA ALA A 85 5.44 10.58 9.55
C ALA A 85 6.08 9.39 10.26
N GLN A 86 5.23 8.47 10.70
CA GLN A 86 5.64 7.19 11.27
C GLN A 86 5.59 6.12 10.19
N VAL A 87 6.76 5.56 9.85
CA VAL A 87 6.90 4.52 8.83
C VAL A 87 7.22 3.18 9.49
N TYR A 88 6.43 2.15 9.23
CA TYR A 88 6.59 0.82 9.81
C TYR A 88 6.65 -0.28 8.76
N LEU A 89 7.44 -1.29 9.07
CA LEU A 89 7.63 -2.50 8.29
C LEU A 89 6.89 -3.66 8.99
N LEU A 90 5.73 -4.04 8.48
CA LEU A 90 4.93 -5.13 9.07
C LEU A 90 5.58 -6.50 8.95
N HIS A 91 6.42 -6.67 7.94
CA HIS A 91 7.15 -7.91 7.68
C HIS A 91 8.09 -8.33 8.81
N ALA A 92 8.70 -7.39 9.55
CA ALA A 92 9.62 -7.69 10.64
C ALA A 92 8.96 -8.53 11.78
N ALA A 93 7.64 -8.49 11.89
CA ALA A 93 6.90 -9.26 12.88
C ALA A 93 6.84 -10.77 12.57
N SER A 94 6.91 -11.16 11.30
CA SER A 94 6.77 -12.56 10.88
C SER A 94 8.00 -13.44 11.17
N ASN A 95 9.15 -12.85 11.45
CA ASN A 95 10.38 -13.57 11.77
C ASN A 95 10.53 -13.91 13.27
N LEU A 96 9.69 -13.34 14.12
CA LEU A 96 9.63 -13.72 15.53
C LEU A 96 8.69 -14.94 15.63
N LYS A 97 9.23 -16.14 15.41
CA LYS A 97 8.56 -17.38 15.77
C LYS A 97 8.32 -17.37 17.28
N VAL A 98 7.14 -16.96 17.68
CA VAL A 98 6.71 -17.03 19.06
C VAL A 98 5.77 -18.21 19.21
N LYS A 99 6.09 -19.05 20.17
CA LYS A 99 5.16 -20.00 20.76
C LYS A 99 3.97 -19.18 21.29
N ASP A 100 2.78 -19.39 20.78
CA ASP A 100 1.51 -18.81 21.24
C ASP A 100 1.06 -17.45 20.70
N GLY A 101 1.04 -17.20 19.39
CA GLY A 101 0.14 -16.18 18.76
C GLY A 101 0.12 -14.72 19.29
N THR A 102 0.52 -14.53 20.55
CA THR A 102 0.32 -13.29 21.29
C THR A 102 1.30 -12.16 20.99
N VAL A 103 2.48 -12.46 20.46
CA VAL A 103 3.48 -11.41 20.17
C VAL A 103 3.24 -10.77 18.82
N GLU A 104 2.82 -11.54 17.80
CA GLU A 104 2.42 -10.95 16.50
C GLU A 104 1.24 -10.01 16.67
N GLU A 105 0.21 -10.40 17.42
CA GLU A 105 -0.92 -9.54 17.74
C GLU A 105 -0.48 -8.27 18.48
N SER A 106 0.41 -8.38 19.45
CA SER A 106 0.94 -7.24 20.20
C SER A 106 1.76 -6.28 19.36
N ILE A 107 2.58 -6.80 18.42
CA ILE A 107 3.39 -5.96 17.52
C ILE A 107 2.49 -5.27 16.51
N MET A 108 1.51 -5.97 15.94
CA MET A 108 0.54 -5.37 15.01
C MET A 108 -0.30 -4.29 15.67
N GLN A 109 -0.76 -4.50 16.90
CA GLN A 109 -1.52 -3.50 17.65
C GLN A 109 -0.71 -2.23 17.92
N ARG A 110 0.60 -2.33 18.12
CA ARG A 110 1.49 -1.17 18.34
C ARG A 110 1.63 -0.28 17.12
N HIS A 111 1.37 -0.81 15.91
CA HIS A 111 1.55 -0.08 14.66
C HIS A 111 0.24 0.41 14.05
N VAL A 112 -0.88 0.17 14.74
CA VAL A 112 -2.17 0.79 14.39
C VAL A 112 -2.00 2.31 14.41
N GLY A 113 -2.47 2.97 13.35
CA GLY A 113 -2.37 4.42 13.21
C GLY A 113 -1.08 4.97 12.63
N ALA A 114 -0.08 4.12 12.32
CA ALA A 114 1.12 4.58 11.64
C ALA A 114 0.81 5.25 10.29
N SER A 115 1.58 6.28 9.94
CA SER A 115 1.37 7.08 8.74
C SER A 115 1.58 6.28 7.45
N VAL A 116 2.61 5.44 7.43
CA VAL A 116 2.92 4.54 6.31
C VAL A 116 3.28 3.15 6.85
N LYS A 117 2.69 2.12 6.27
CA LYS A 117 3.00 0.72 6.56
C LYS A 117 3.41 0.01 5.29
N VAL A 118 4.53 -0.70 5.33
CA VAL A 118 5.03 -1.51 4.21
C VAL A 118 4.83 -2.99 4.53
N LEU A 119 4.24 -3.73 3.61
CA LEU A 119 3.82 -5.11 3.84
C LEU A 119 3.84 -5.96 2.56
N THR A 120 3.71 -7.29 2.74
CA THR A 120 3.59 -8.24 1.62
C THR A 120 2.15 -8.38 1.14
N PRO A 121 1.93 -8.91 -0.09
CA PRO A 121 0.57 -9.25 -0.56
C PRO A 121 -0.14 -10.28 0.32
N HIS A 122 0.58 -11.24 0.89
CA HIS A 122 0.01 -12.23 1.80
C HIS A 122 -0.47 -11.60 3.10
N GLN A 123 0.30 -10.65 3.65
CA GLN A 123 -0.14 -9.89 4.82
C GLN A 123 -1.33 -8.99 4.48
N MET A 124 -1.33 -8.34 3.32
CA MET A 124 -2.49 -7.56 2.85
C MET A 124 -3.73 -8.44 2.71
N ALA A 125 -3.61 -9.63 2.13
CA ALA A 125 -4.70 -10.60 2.06
C ALA A 125 -5.20 -11.00 3.47
N SER A 126 -4.29 -11.25 4.41
CA SER A 126 -4.64 -11.58 5.80
C SER A 126 -5.40 -10.46 6.49
N VAL A 127 -4.99 -9.20 6.29
CA VAL A 127 -5.69 -8.02 6.80
C VAL A 127 -7.08 -7.90 6.18
N VAL A 128 -7.17 -7.96 4.86
CA VAL A 128 -8.41 -7.75 4.10
C VAL A 128 -9.44 -8.84 4.38
N PHE A 129 -9.00 -10.11 4.50
CA PHE A 129 -9.89 -11.23 4.80
C PHE A 129 -10.17 -11.41 6.30
N GLY A 130 -9.64 -10.53 7.14
CA GLY A 130 -9.89 -10.58 8.59
C GLY A 130 -9.40 -11.85 9.25
N ILE A 131 -8.24 -12.37 8.84
CA ILE A 131 -7.64 -13.54 9.45
C ILE A 131 -7.30 -13.23 10.91
N LYS A 132 -7.49 -14.21 11.79
CA LYS A 132 -7.23 -14.08 13.22
C LYS A 132 -5.84 -13.46 13.50
N GLY A 133 -5.81 -12.45 14.35
CA GLY A 133 -4.61 -11.66 14.67
C GLY A 133 -4.42 -10.38 13.83
N TYR A 134 -5.24 -10.19 12.78
CA TYR A 134 -5.18 -9.02 11.88
C TYR A 134 -6.37 -8.05 12.06
N GLU A 135 -7.26 -8.29 13.01
CA GLU A 135 -8.51 -7.55 13.18
C GLU A 135 -8.28 -6.05 13.43
N ALA A 136 -7.32 -5.71 14.29
CA ALA A 136 -6.99 -4.30 14.58
C ALA A 136 -6.44 -3.59 13.33
N MET A 137 -5.68 -4.30 12.50
CA MET A 137 -5.12 -3.77 11.26
C MET A 137 -6.20 -3.62 10.18
N ALA A 138 -7.18 -4.53 10.12
CA ALA A 138 -8.33 -4.41 9.24
C ALA A 138 -9.18 -3.17 9.57
N MET A 139 -9.38 -2.87 10.85
CA MET A 139 -10.05 -1.64 11.29
C MET A 139 -9.24 -0.38 10.95
N ASP A 140 -7.92 -0.45 11.10
CA ASP A 140 -7.00 0.65 10.77
C ASP A 140 -6.94 0.95 9.27
N LEU A 141 -7.20 -0.06 8.43
CA LEU A 141 -7.15 0.04 6.97
C LEU A 141 -8.25 0.96 6.39
N ARG A 142 -9.40 1.03 7.03
CA ARG A 142 -10.56 1.76 6.51
C ARG A 142 -10.25 3.23 6.24
N GLY A 143 -10.55 3.68 5.02
CA GLY A 143 -10.34 5.05 4.58
C GLY A 143 -8.89 5.40 4.22
N CYS A 144 -7.95 4.47 4.34
CA CYS A 144 -6.55 4.66 3.97
C CYS A 144 -6.32 4.57 2.46
N ASP A 145 -5.13 4.98 2.04
CA ASP A 145 -4.62 4.69 0.71
C ASP A 145 -3.91 3.33 0.72
N VAL A 146 -4.17 2.50 -0.26
CA VAL A 146 -3.53 1.19 -0.42
C VAL A 146 -2.85 1.12 -1.77
N ILE A 147 -1.54 0.95 -1.77
CA ILE A 147 -0.74 0.74 -2.97
C ILE A 147 -0.49 -0.75 -3.14
N LEU A 148 -0.90 -1.28 -4.30
CA LEU A 148 -0.60 -2.62 -4.77
C LEU A 148 0.41 -2.49 -5.91
N ASP A 149 1.70 -2.51 -5.57
CA ASP A 149 2.77 -2.29 -6.54
C ASP A 149 3.33 -3.61 -7.08
N GLU A 150 3.85 -3.57 -8.30
CA GLU A 150 4.48 -4.70 -8.98
C GLU A 150 3.58 -5.95 -9.07
N ILE A 151 2.26 -5.78 -9.26
CA ILE A 151 1.30 -6.89 -9.23
C ILE A 151 1.58 -7.98 -10.28
N HIS A 152 2.30 -7.66 -11.35
CA HIS A 152 2.72 -8.64 -12.37
C HIS A 152 3.69 -9.70 -11.82
N THR A 153 4.35 -9.40 -10.70
CA THR A 153 5.29 -10.33 -10.03
C THR A 153 4.63 -11.12 -8.88
N TYR A 154 3.34 -10.88 -8.60
CA TYR A 154 2.62 -11.66 -7.61
C TYR A 154 2.52 -13.12 -8.05
N SER A 155 2.57 -14.05 -7.09
CA SER A 155 2.34 -15.46 -7.37
C SER A 155 0.97 -15.68 -8.02
N ASP A 156 0.81 -16.78 -8.76
CA ASP A 156 -0.47 -17.12 -9.42
C ASP A 156 -1.64 -17.13 -8.44
N VAL A 157 -1.41 -17.60 -7.21
CA VAL A 157 -2.40 -17.58 -6.13
C VAL A 157 -2.77 -16.14 -5.78
N MET A 158 -1.80 -15.24 -5.62
CA MET A 158 -2.07 -13.83 -5.30
C MET A 158 -2.73 -13.10 -6.48
N GLN A 159 -2.36 -13.41 -7.72
CA GLN A 159 -3.04 -12.84 -8.88
C GLN A 159 -4.51 -13.26 -8.96
N SER A 160 -4.83 -14.50 -8.58
CA SER A 160 -6.22 -15.01 -8.58
C SER A 160 -7.10 -14.34 -7.52
N ILE A 161 -6.51 -13.86 -6.42
CA ILE A 161 -7.27 -13.23 -5.33
C ILE A 161 -7.16 -11.69 -5.31
N VAL A 162 -6.30 -11.09 -6.14
CA VAL A 162 -6.09 -9.64 -6.16
C VAL A 162 -7.37 -8.85 -6.44
N LEU A 163 -8.22 -9.35 -7.33
CA LEU A 163 -9.51 -8.72 -7.64
C LEU A 163 -10.42 -8.69 -6.41
N ARG A 164 -10.44 -9.78 -5.64
CA ARG A 164 -11.23 -9.84 -4.41
C ARG A 164 -10.67 -8.90 -3.33
N ILE A 165 -9.35 -8.80 -3.25
CA ILE A 165 -8.69 -7.82 -2.37
C ILE A 165 -9.12 -6.41 -2.74
N ILE A 166 -9.05 -6.03 -4.02
CA ILE A 166 -9.45 -4.70 -4.50
C ILE A 166 -10.92 -4.42 -4.19
N GLU A 167 -11.80 -5.37 -4.44
CA GLU A 167 -13.24 -5.25 -4.14
C GLU A 167 -13.48 -4.94 -2.66
N ILE A 168 -12.83 -5.65 -1.75
CA ILE A 168 -12.97 -5.42 -0.32
C ILE A 168 -12.36 -4.07 0.09
N LEU A 169 -11.20 -3.69 -0.46
CA LEU A 169 -10.58 -2.39 -0.19
C LEU A 169 -11.50 -1.23 -0.60
N VAL A 170 -12.13 -1.33 -1.75
CA VAL A 170 -13.12 -0.32 -2.19
C VAL A 170 -14.31 -0.28 -1.24
N ALA A 171 -14.82 -1.45 -0.81
CA ALA A 171 -15.91 -1.53 0.16
C ALA A 171 -15.55 -0.97 1.55
N LEU A 172 -14.27 -0.93 1.90
CA LEU A 172 -13.75 -0.29 3.11
C LEU A 172 -13.44 1.20 2.94
N ASP A 173 -13.92 1.82 1.88
CA ASP A 173 -13.66 3.23 1.53
C ASP A 173 -12.17 3.55 1.35
N CYS A 174 -11.34 2.55 1.04
CA CYS A 174 -9.92 2.76 0.72
C CYS A 174 -9.77 3.39 -0.67
N ARG A 175 -8.75 4.22 -0.81
CA ARG A 175 -8.27 4.65 -2.13
C ARG A 175 -7.24 3.64 -2.61
N VAL A 176 -7.49 3.00 -3.75
CA VAL A 176 -6.67 1.91 -4.27
C VAL A 176 -5.79 2.41 -5.42
N HIS A 177 -4.51 2.16 -5.32
CA HIS A 177 -3.50 2.58 -6.30
C HIS A 177 -2.72 1.34 -6.76
N VAL A 178 -2.93 0.95 -8.02
CA VAL A 178 -2.32 -0.25 -8.60
C VAL A 178 -1.21 0.15 -9.55
N GLY A 179 -0.03 -0.44 -9.36
CA GLY A 179 1.14 -0.25 -10.21
C GLY A 179 1.66 -1.56 -10.77
N THR A 180 2.03 -1.55 -12.06
CA THR A 180 2.59 -2.72 -12.72
C THR A 180 3.44 -2.34 -13.92
N ALA A 181 4.42 -3.18 -14.28
CA ALA A 181 5.16 -3.01 -15.53
C ALA A 181 4.40 -3.60 -16.72
N THR A 182 3.70 -4.71 -16.50
CA THR A 182 2.90 -5.40 -17.51
C THR A 182 1.61 -5.93 -16.87
N MET A 183 0.55 -6.03 -17.65
CA MET A 183 -0.72 -6.56 -17.17
C MET A 183 -1.48 -7.24 -18.31
N PRO A 184 -2.01 -8.45 -18.11
CA PRO A 184 -2.95 -9.07 -19.04
C PRO A 184 -4.19 -8.18 -19.20
N THR A 185 -4.67 -8.02 -20.45
CA THR A 185 -5.83 -7.16 -20.75
C THR A 185 -7.05 -7.50 -19.92
N VAL A 186 -7.34 -8.79 -19.76
CA VAL A 186 -8.49 -9.25 -18.97
C VAL A 186 -8.41 -8.81 -17.49
N LEU A 187 -7.23 -8.89 -16.89
CA LEU A 187 -7.02 -8.42 -15.51
C LEU A 187 -7.16 -6.91 -15.42
N TYR A 188 -6.60 -6.19 -16.38
CA TYR A 188 -6.70 -4.72 -16.48
C TYR A 188 -8.16 -4.25 -16.54
N GLU A 189 -8.96 -4.83 -17.43
CA GLU A 189 -10.37 -4.50 -17.59
C GLU A 189 -11.16 -4.76 -16.30
N LYS A 190 -10.96 -5.93 -15.66
CA LYS A 190 -11.61 -6.27 -14.39
C LYS A 190 -11.22 -5.31 -13.25
N ILE A 191 -9.98 -4.88 -13.18
CA ILE A 191 -9.56 -3.89 -12.18
C ILE A 191 -10.24 -2.56 -12.44
N LEU A 192 -10.32 -2.11 -13.70
CA LEU A 192 -11.02 -0.86 -14.05
C LEU A 192 -12.51 -0.89 -13.70
N GLU A 193 -13.16 -2.04 -13.81
CA GLU A 193 -14.56 -2.20 -13.43
C GLU A 193 -14.77 -2.07 -11.91
N LEU A 194 -13.76 -2.41 -11.11
CA LEU A 194 -13.82 -2.32 -9.64
C LEU A 194 -13.47 -0.94 -9.10
N LEU A 195 -12.67 -0.16 -9.82
CA LEU A 195 -12.18 1.16 -9.41
C LEU A 195 -13.03 2.30 -9.99
#